data_45ae90ac4d1e475fa9519a8f9ca3b9c4
#
_entry.id   45ae90ac4d1e475fa9519a8f9ca3b9c4
#
_cell.length_a   1.000
_cell.length_b   1.000
_cell.length_c   1.000
_cell.angle_alpha   90.00
_cell.angle_beta   90.00
_cell.angle_gamma   90.00
#
_symmetry.space_group_name_H-M   'P 1'
#
loop_
_entity.id
_entity.type
_entity.pdbx_description
1 polymer ?
#
loop_
_entity_poly.entity_id
_entity_poly.type
_entity_poly.pdbx_seq_one_letter_code
_entity_poly.pdbx_strand_id
1 'polypeptide(L)'
;MAASSSSVSLLISCSFCLLSFLALSSALQTAASRRDGRSRISSLISQQLFDSFFLHKDDPACPANNFYTYASFLQASTSFPKFGNTGSQVRRRREVAAFLAQVSHETTGGWPTAPDGPFAWGLCFKEEVSPQSDYCDSTNKQWPCYPGRSYKGRGPIQLSNFNYGQAGKALGFDGLRNPEIVSNNSLVSFKTALWFWMTEQKPKPSCHKVMVGRYVRTRDDLAANRTVGFGMVTNIINGGLECGLPNDGRVNDRIGYFQRYANLFGVDTGPNLDCQYQKPFN
;
A
#
# COMPACT_ATOMS: atom_id res chain seq x y z
N MET A 1 -22.32 -66.07 55.24
CA MET A 1 -20.87 -65.94 55.40
C MET A 1 -20.29 -65.40 54.10
N ALA A 2 -19.53 -64.31 54.19
CA ALA A 2 -18.52 -63.81 53.25
C ALA A 2 -19.01 -63.49 51.81
N ALA A 3 -18.66 -62.50 51.19
CA ALA A 3 -17.75 -61.37 51.41
C ALA A 3 -18.01 -60.28 50.35
N SER A 4 -18.01 -59.08 50.79
CA SER A 4 -17.91 -57.89 49.97
C SER A 4 -16.51 -57.76 49.43
N SER A 5 -16.35 -57.34 48.16
CA SER A 5 -15.11 -56.71 47.76
C SER A 5 -15.27 -55.94 46.44
N SER A 6 -15.06 -54.66 46.51
CA SER A 6 -14.34 -53.79 45.58
C SER A 6 -14.93 -53.43 44.20
N SER A 7 -15.52 -52.26 44.14
CA SER A 7 -15.68 -51.51 42.89
C SER A 7 -15.44 -50.01 43.11
N VAL A 8 -14.19 -49.60 43.40
CA VAL A 8 -13.82 -48.16 43.59
C VAL A 8 -12.61 -47.72 42.73
N SER A 9 -12.16 -48.52 41.77
CA SER A 9 -10.90 -48.18 41.07
C SER A 9 -11.04 -47.77 39.59
N LEU A 10 -12.25 -47.47 39.04
CA LEU A 10 -12.40 -47.20 37.61
C LEU A 10 -12.85 -45.78 37.24
N LEU A 11 -13.01 -44.86 38.20
CA LEU A 11 -13.47 -43.51 37.92
C LEU A 11 -12.40 -42.40 37.87
N ILE A 12 -11.12 -42.69 38.21
CA ILE A 12 -10.06 -41.66 38.26
C ILE A 12 -9.29 -41.54 36.96
N SER A 13 -9.29 -42.54 36.08
CA SER A 13 -8.55 -42.53 34.84
C SER A 13 -9.17 -41.67 33.71
N CYS A 14 -10.44 -41.36 33.76
CA CYS A 14 -11.14 -40.63 32.67
C CYS A 14 -11.04 -39.09 32.78
N SER A 15 -10.87 -38.57 34.00
CA SER A 15 -10.76 -37.09 34.20
C SER A 15 -9.45 -36.48 33.69
N PHE A 16 -8.36 -37.22 33.76
CA PHE A 16 -7.07 -36.71 33.25
C PHE A 16 -6.99 -36.68 31.72
N CYS A 17 -7.67 -37.60 31.02
CA CYS A 17 -7.71 -37.56 29.54
C CYS A 17 -8.54 -36.40 28.99
N LEU A 18 -9.66 -36.05 29.63
CA LEU A 18 -10.50 -34.91 29.18
C LEU A 18 -9.83 -33.56 29.38
N LEU A 19 -9.08 -33.37 30.47
CA LEU A 19 -8.32 -32.12 30.71
C LEU A 19 -7.16 -31.92 29.73
N SER A 20 -6.49 -33.00 29.30
CA SER A 20 -5.43 -32.91 28.30
C SER A 20 -5.94 -32.60 26.90
N PHE A 21 -7.12 -33.07 26.50
CA PHE A 21 -7.72 -32.73 25.21
C PHE A 21 -8.22 -31.28 25.16
N LEU A 22 -8.77 -30.74 26.26
CA LEU A 22 -9.16 -29.34 26.35
C LEU A 22 -7.98 -28.38 26.34
N ALA A 23 -6.87 -28.74 26.98
CA ALA A 23 -5.65 -27.94 26.97
C ALA A 23 -4.96 -27.93 25.60
N LEU A 24 -4.97 -29.06 24.86
CA LEU A 24 -4.44 -29.11 23.49
C LEU A 24 -5.32 -28.33 22.50
N SER A 25 -6.64 -28.39 22.65
CA SER A 25 -7.53 -27.64 21.76
C SER A 25 -7.43 -26.12 21.96
N SER A 26 -7.26 -25.65 23.19
CA SER A 26 -7.05 -24.22 23.47
C SER A 26 -5.67 -23.73 23.00
N ALA A 27 -4.63 -24.56 23.12
CA ALA A 27 -3.29 -24.23 22.61
C ALA A 27 -3.25 -24.17 21.07
N LEU A 28 -3.97 -25.06 20.39
CA LEU A 28 -4.12 -25.02 18.92
C LEU A 28 -4.95 -23.84 18.44
N GLN A 29 -6.01 -23.46 19.14
CA GLN A 29 -6.81 -22.28 18.84
C GLN A 29 -6.03 -20.97 19.07
N THR A 30 -5.22 -20.87 20.13
CA THR A 30 -4.36 -19.71 20.37
C THR A 30 -3.20 -19.62 19.37
N ALA A 31 -2.66 -20.75 18.90
CA ALA A 31 -1.63 -20.80 17.88
C ALA A 31 -2.19 -20.43 16.47
N ALA A 32 -3.40 -20.85 16.14
CA ALA A 32 -4.09 -20.46 14.90
C ALA A 32 -4.48 -18.98 14.92
N SER A 33 -4.96 -18.44 16.04
CA SER A 33 -5.29 -17.02 16.21
C SER A 33 -4.03 -16.13 16.15
N ARG A 34 -2.87 -16.58 16.63
CA ARG A 34 -1.60 -15.87 16.51
C ARG A 34 -1.02 -15.86 15.11
N ARG A 35 -1.39 -16.80 14.23
CA ARG A 35 -0.95 -16.81 12.82
C ARG A 35 -1.71 -15.81 11.96
N ASP A 36 -2.90 -15.41 12.32
CA ASP A 36 -3.75 -14.51 11.52
C ASP A 36 -3.43 -13.01 11.71
N GLY A 37 -2.69 -12.64 12.74
CA GLY A 37 -2.33 -11.24 13.01
C GLY A 37 -1.01 -10.77 12.40
N ARG A 38 -0.21 -11.65 11.78
CA ARG A 38 1.04 -11.23 11.10
C ARG A 38 0.72 -10.75 9.69
N SER A 39 1.10 -9.51 9.40
CA SER A 39 1.08 -9.00 8.03
C SER A 39 1.86 -9.95 7.12
N ARG A 40 1.22 -10.41 6.03
CA ARG A 40 1.88 -11.28 5.03
C ARG A 40 3.01 -10.57 4.30
N ILE A 41 2.99 -9.23 4.32
CA ILE A 41 4.07 -8.39 3.80
C ILE A 41 5.37 -8.62 4.59
N SER A 42 5.33 -8.90 5.90
CA SER A 42 6.53 -9.18 6.69
C SER A 42 7.32 -10.42 6.23
N SER A 43 6.70 -11.31 5.46
CA SER A 43 7.40 -12.43 4.81
C SER A 43 8.10 -12.04 3.50
N LEU A 44 7.78 -10.89 2.92
CA LEU A 44 8.41 -10.36 1.70
C LEU A 44 9.44 -9.28 1.99
N ILE A 45 9.19 -8.45 3.00
CA ILE A 45 10.01 -7.29 3.37
C ILE A 45 10.37 -7.39 4.84
N SER A 46 11.66 -7.51 5.15
CA SER A 46 12.19 -7.30 6.50
C SER A 46 12.31 -5.80 6.79
N GLN A 47 12.51 -5.42 8.07
CA GLN A 47 12.86 -4.04 8.44
C GLN A 47 14.09 -3.55 7.64
N GLN A 48 15.15 -4.34 7.60
CA GLN A 48 16.38 -4.01 6.89
C GLN A 48 16.14 -3.77 5.39
N LEU A 49 15.30 -4.60 4.74
CA LEU A 49 14.96 -4.41 3.33
C LEU A 49 14.11 -3.15 3.14
N PHE A 50 13.17 -2.86 4.04
CA PHE A 50 12.39 -1.62 4.01
C PHE A 50 13.30 -0.39 4.10
N ASP A 51 14.25 -0.40 5.02
CA ASP A 51 15.19 0.70 5.19
C ASP A 51 16.12 0.85 3.96
N SER A 52 16.47 -0.25 3.28
CA SER A 52 17.27 -0.19 2.04
C SER A 52 16.52 0.41 0.84
N PHE A 53 15.19 0.38 0.82
CA PHE A 53 14.40 1.11 -0.18
C PHE A 53 14.47 2.62 0.05
N PHE A 54 14.46 3.08 1.28
CA PHE A 54 14.29 4.48 1.68
C PHE A 54 15.48 4.94 2.53
N LEU A 55 16.68 4.93 1.95
CA LEU A 55 17.93 5.21 2.67
C LEU A 55 17.93 6.57 3.38
N HIS A 56 17.30 7.56 2.78
CA HIS A 56 17.31 8.94 3.26
C HIS A 56 15.95 9.45 3.77
N LYS A 57 14.94 8.58 3.99
CA LYS A 57 13.61 9.02 4.47
C LYS A 57 13.63 9.78 5.80
N ASP A 58 14.63 9.50 6.62
CA ASP A 58 14.83 10.11 7.95
C ASP A 58 16.01 11.11 7.97
N ASP A 59 16.50 11.53 6.79
CA ASP A 59 17.49 12.58 6.67
C ASP A 59 16.91 13.90 7.20
N PRO A 60 17.71 14.75 7.92
CA PRO A 60 17.27 16.07 8.39
C PRO A 60 16.72 16.99 7.30
N ALA A 61 17.12 16.80 6.04
CA ALA A 61 16.57 17.54 4.90
C ALA A 61 15.15 17.08 4.50
N CYS A 62 14.69 15.94 4.99
CA CYS A 62 13.37 15.39 4.68
C CYS A 62 12.32 15.83 5.69
N PRO A 63 11.28 16.61 5.29
CA PRO A 63 10.23 17.08 6.18
C PRO A 63 9.41 15.98 6.86
N ALA A 64 9.41 14.77 6.32
CA ALA A 64 8.73 13.61 6.90
C ALA A 64 9.56 12.84 7.91
N ASN A 65 10.73 13.32 8.27
CA ASN A 65 11.68 12.67 9.18
C ASN A 65 10.98 11.89 10.31
N ASN A 66 11.31 10.59 10.44
CA ASN A 66 10.72 9.65 11.40
C ASN A 66 9.18 9.43 11.31
N PHE A 67 8.50 10.00 10.33
CA PHE A 67 7.05 9.82 10.18
C PHE A 67 6.69 8.46 9.59
N TYR A 68 7.35 8.05 8.49
CA TYR A 68 7.04 6.81 7.81
C TYR A 68 7.82 5.62 8.41
N THR A 69 7.13 4.80 9.21
CA THR A 69 7.76 3.65 9.87
C THR A 69 7.39 2.33 9.21
N TYR A 70 8.30 1.35 9.25
CA TYR A 70 8.02 -0.02 8.84
C TYR A 70 6.84 -0.64 9.61
N ALA A 71 6.76 -0.38 10.92
CA ALA A 71 5.66 -0.87 11.75
C ALA A 71 4.30 -0.36 11.26
N SER A 72 4.18 0.94 10.92
CA SER A 72 2.95 1.53 10.38
C SER A 72 2.61 0.96 9.01
N PHE A 73 3.60 0.72 8.14
CA PHE A 73 3.41 0.08 6.85
C PHE A 73 2.88 -1.36 7.00
N LEU A 74 3.50 -2.17 7.87
CA LEU A 74 3.02 -3.52 8.15
C LEU A 74 1.59 -3.52 8.71
N GLN A 75 1.33 -2.67 9.69
CA GLN A 75 0.00 -2.57 10.30
C GLN A 75 -1.05 -2.11 9.28
N ALA A 76 -0.75 -1.13 8.42
CA ALA A 76 -1.64 -0.71 7.35
C ALA A 76 -1.95 -1.84 6.37
N SER A 77 -0.95 -2.65 6.01
CA SER A 77 -1.11 -3.77 5.07
C SER A 77 -2.04 -4.88 5.57
N THR A 78 -2.25 -5.01 6.89
CA THR A 78 -3.22 -5.99 7.44
C THR A 78 -4.66 -5.69 7.02
N SER A 79 -4.98 -4.43 6.75
CA SER A 79 -6.30 -4.03 6.24
C SER A 79 -6.51 -4.40 4.77
N PHE A 80 -5.45 -4.81 4.05
CA PHE A 80 -5.47 -5.14 2.63
C PHE A 80 -4.84 -6.52 2.36
N PRO A 81 -5.48 -7.62 2.76
CA PRO A 81 -4.86 -8.95 2.80
C PRO A 81 -4.47 -9.51 1.43
N LYS A 82 -4.94 -8.93 0.32
CA LYS A 82 -4.53 -9.31 -1.04
C LYS A 82 -3.26 -8.59 -1.51
N PHE A 83 -2.90 -7.45 -0.94
CA PHE A 83 -1.70 -6.69 -1.29
C PHE A 83 -0.45 -7.51 -0.98
N GLY A 84 0.47 -7.63 -1.94
CA GLY A 84 1.68 -8.45 -1.83
C GLY A 84 1.41 -9.93 -1.55
N ASN A 85 0.19 -10.42 -1.79
CA ASN A 85 -0.21 -11.79 -1.48
C ASN A 85 -0.93 -12.51 -2.63
N THR A 86 -0.95 -11.94 -3.83
CA THR A 86 -1.64 -12.48 -4.98
C THR A 86 -0.65 -13.04 -6.02
N GLY A 87 -0.81 -14.31 -6.38
CA GLY A 87 0.01 -14.97 -7.40
C GLY A 87 1.35 -15.53 -6.88
N SER A 88 2.32 -15.72 -7.80
CA SER A 88 3.66 -16.23 -7.48
C SER A 88 4.47 -15.25 -6.62
N GLN A 89 5.53 -15.72 -5.97
CA GLN A 89 6.41 -14.87 -5.17
C GLN A 89 7.03 -13.73 -5.99
N VAL A 90 7.44 -13.99 -7.23
CA VAL A 90 7.94 -12.96 -8.15
C VAL A 90 6.89 -11.88 -8.39
N ARG A 91 5.64 -12.28 -8.66
CA ARG A 91 4.54 -11.32 -8.87
C ARG A 91 4.24 -10.48 -7.62
N ARG A 92 4.25 -11.10 -6.44
CA ARG A 92 4.04 -10.39 -5.15
C ARG A 92 5.14 -9.36 -4.89
N ARG A 93 6.41 -9.74 -5.09
CA ARG A 93 7.55 -8.83 -4.95
C ARG A 93 7.49 -7.68 -5.97
N ARG A 94 7.15 -7.99 -7.23
CA ARG A 94 6.98 -6.99 -8.28
C ARG A 94 5.86 -6.00 -7.98
N GLU A 95 4.71 -6.47 -7.49
CA GLU A 95 3.62 -5.59 -7.05
C GLU A 95 4.06 -4.63 -5.95
N VAL A 96 4.73 -5.16 -4.93
CA VAL A 96 5.19 -4.34 -3.80
C VAL A 96 6.26 -3.36 -4.24
N ALA A 97 7.22 -3.77 -5.09
CA ALA A 97 8.22 -2.86 -5.68
C ALA A 97 7.54 -1.71 -6.46
N ALA A 98 6.52 -2.03 -7.28
CA ALA A 98 5.78 -1.03 -8.03
C ALA A 98 5.02 -0.05 -7.13
N PHE A 99 4.36 -0.54 -6.06
CA PHE A 99 3.70 0.32 -5.07
C PHE A 99 4.71 1.25 -4.38
N LEU A 100 5.82 0.69 -3.88
CA LEU A 100 6.85 1.47 -3.21
C LEU A 100 7.49 2.51 -4.15
N ALA A 101 7.66 2.18 -5.44
CA ALA A 101 8.18 3.11 -6.43
C ALA A 101 7.25 4.31 -6.66
N GLN A 102 5.95 4.06 -6.78
CA GLN A 102 4.97 5.13 -6.97
C GLN A 102 4.94 6.07 -5.75
N VAL A 103 4.86 5.51 -4.54
CA VAL A 103 4.86 6.34 -3.33
C VAL A 103 6.19 7.07 -3.11
N SER A 104 7.30 6.53 -3.59
CA SER A 104 8.60 7.21 -3.54
C SER A 104 8.65 8.40 -4.45
N HIS A 105 8.17 8.27 -5.69
CA HIS A 105 8.06 9.39 -6.61
C HIS A 105 7.18 10.51 -6.04
N GLU A 106 5.99 10.17 -5.55
CA GLU A 106 5.04 11.14 -4.98
C GLU A 106 5.59 11.92 -3.78
N THR A 107 6.61 11.39 -3.11
CA THR A 107 7.18 11.94 -1.87
C THR A 107 8.69 12.17 -1.96
N THR A 108 9.25 12.19 -3.18
CA THR A 108 10.71 12.24 -3.36
C THR A 108 11.34 13.55 -2.91
N GLY A 109 12.47 13.44 -2.22
CA GLY A 109 13.40 14.52 -1.98
C GLY A 109 14.68 14.39 -2.83
N GLY A 110 14.70 13.46 -3.79
CA GLY A 110 15.87 13.18 -4.62
C GLY A 110 16.13 14.23 -5.72
N TRP A 111 17.38 14.35 -6.12
CA TRP A 111 17.83 15.15 -7.26
C TRP A 111 18.92 14.39 -8.02
N PRO A 112 19.28 14.77 -9.27
CA PRO A 112 20.17 13.96 -10.12
C PRO A 112 21.52 13.57 -9.51
N THR A 113 22.09 14.40 -8.65
CA THR A 113 23.38 14.17 -7.97
C THR A 113 23.23 13.89 -6.48
N ALA A 114 22.06 13.45 -6.04
CA ALA A 114 21.81 13.11 -4.63
C ALA A 114 22.72 11.97 -4.15
N PRO A 115 23.14 11.97 -2.88
CA PRO A 115 23.82 10.84 -2.27
C PRO A 115 23.05 9.53 -2.50
N ASP A 116 23.75 8.44 -2.80
CA ASP A 116 23.21 7.12 -3.15
C ASP A 116 22.26 7.12 -4.36
N GLY A 117 22.26 8.22 -5.13
CA GLY A 117 21.46 8.43 -6.32
C GLY A 117 20.07 8.99 -6.06
N PRO A 118 19.38 9.49 -7.12
CA PRO A 118 18.10 10.17 -6.98
C PRO A 118 16.99 9.28 -6.42
N PHE A 119 17.08 7.97 -6.64
CA PHE A 119 16.06 6.99 -6.25
C PHE A 119 16.25 6.39 -4.84
N ALA A 120 17.04 7.04 -3.97
CA ALA A 120 17.25 6.66 -2.58
C ALA A 120 16.45 7.53 -1.59
N TRP A 121 15.75 8.56 -2.07
CA TRP A 121 15.12 9.65 -1.31
C TRP A 121 13.58 9.61 -1.30
N GLY A 122 12.99 8.44 -1.47
CA GLY A 122 11.54 8.25 -1.31
C GLY A 122 11.09 8.43 0.15
N LEU A 123 9.80 8.74 0.35
CA LEU A 123 9.19 9.01 1.65
C LEU A 123 9.82 10.23 2.40
N CYS A 124 10.40 11.16 1.67
CA CYS A 124 11.01 12.38 2.19
C CYS A 124 9.96 13.44 2.57
N PHE A 125 8.86 13.53 1.82
CA PHE A 125 7.76 14.46 2.09
C PHE A 125 6.51 13.72 2.55
N LYS A 126 5.74 14.31 3.46
CA LYS A 126 4.46 13.76 3.94
C LYS A 126 3.25 14.57 3.49
N GLU A 127 3.47 15.73 2.92
CA GLU A 127 2.45 16.59 2.34
C GLU A 127 3.05 17.53 1.30
N GLU A 128 2.22 18.01 0.40
CA GLU A 128 2.58 18.97 -0.64
C GLU A 128 3.04 20.28 -0.02
N VAL A 129 4.19 20.78 -0.50
CA VAL A 129 4.78 22.06 -0.09
C VAL A 129 4.32 23.14 -1.06
N SER A 130 3.82 24.27 -0.55
CA SER A 130 3.34 25.41 -1.35
C SER A 130 2.26 25.03 -2.39
N PRO A 131 1.13 24.47 -1.95
CA PRO A 131 0.06 24.09 -2.85
C PRO A 131 -0.49 25.30 -3.61
N GLN A 132 -0.85 25.12 -4.89
CA GLN A 132 -1.37 26.18 -5.75
C GLN A 132 -2.81 26.61 -5.39
N SER A 133 -3.53 25.78 -4.64
CA SER A 133 -4.91 26.01 -4.19
C SER A 133 -5.22 25.18 -2.94
N ASP A 134 -6.44 25.29 -2.43
CA ASP A 134 -6.96 24.40 -1.38
C ASP A 134 -7.42 23.04 -1.91
N TYR A 135 -7.39 22.83 -3.24
CA TYR A 135 -7.84 21.62 -3.93
C TYR A 135 -9.30 21.27 -3.66
N CYS A 136 -10.12 22.26 -3.38
CA CYS A 136 -11.56 22.10 -3.21
C CYS A 136 -12.26 22.02 -4.57
N ASP A 137 -12.99 20.94 -4.80
CA ASP A 137 -13.96 20.84 -5.90
C ASP A 137 -15.35 21.20 -5.39
N SER A 138 -15.74 22.46 -5.53
CA SER A 138 -17.03 22.98 -5.09
C SER A 138 -18.23 22.37 -5.87
N THR A 139 -17.97 21.73 -7.00
CA THR A 139 -19.00 21.07 -7.81
C THR A 139 -19.34 19.67 -7.30
N ASN A 140 -18.45 19.05 -6.54
CA ASN A 140 -18.64 17.71 -6.00
C ASN A 140 -19.61 17.72 -4.81
N LYS A 141 -20.88 17.41 -5.06
CA LYS A 141 -21.92 17.37 -4.03
C LYS A 141 -21.85 16.13 -3.13
N GLN A 142 -21.21 15.06 -3.58
CA GLN A 142 -21.05 13.84 -2.79
C GLN A 142 -19.97 13.98 -1.71
N TRP A 143 -18.92 14.73 -2.01
CA TRP A 143 -17.77 14.97 -1.12
C TRP A 143 -17.52 16.47 -1.00
N PRO A 144 -18.42 17.21 -0.33
CA PRO A 144 -18.34 18.67 -0.25
C PRO A 144 -17.15 19.12 0.59
N CYS A 145 -16.56 20.23 0.22
CA CYS A 145 -15.50 20.85 0.98
C CYS A 145 -16.02 21.46 2.28
N TYR A 146 -15.22 21.40 3.31
CA TYR A 146 -15.46 22.11 4.56
C TYR A 146 -14.69 23.45 4.59
N PRO A 147 -15.30 24.53 5.08
CA PRO A 147 -14.64 25.83 5.16
C PRO A 147 -13.31 25.80 5.92
N GLY A 148 -12.31 26.47 5.38
CA GLY A 148 -10.98 26.56 5.98
C GLY A 148 -10.14 25.28 5.91
N ARG A 149 -10.58 24.26 5.15
CA ARG A 149 -9.80 23.02 4.91
C ARG A 149 -9.11 23.08 3.56
N SER A 150 -7.89 22.51 3.53
CA SER A 150 -7.14 22.30 2.30
C SER A 150 -7.04 20.80 2.02
N TYR A 151 -7.40 20.41 0.81
CA TYR A 151 -7.36 19.03 0.31
C TYR A 151 -6.15 18.79 -0.58
N LYS A 152 -5.05 19.50 -0.28
CA LYS A 152 -3.74 19.33 -0.93
C LYS A 152 -3.23 17.88 -0.79
N GLY A 153 -2.24 17.52 -1.58
CA GLY A 153 -1.59 16.20 -1.53
C GLY A 153 -1.02 15.88 -0.15
N ARG A 154 -1.38 14.71 0.42
CA ARG A 154 -0.82 14.20 1.68
C ARG A 154 -0.61 12.70 1.65
N GLY A 155 0.35 12.27 2.46
CA GLY A 155 0.71 10.86 2.61
C GLY A 155 1.50 10.30 1.43
N PRO A 156 1.77 8.97 1.43
CA PRO A 156 2.69 8.36 0.48
C PRO A 156 2.24 8.43 -0.98
N ILE A 157 0.92 8.54 -1.23
CA ILE A 157 0.35 8.62 -2.60
C ILE A 157 -0.15 10.03 -2.95
N GLN A 158 0.17 11.05 -2.12
CA GLN A 158 -0.30 12.42 -2.27
C GLN A 158 -1.82 12.49 -2.49
N LEU A 159 -2.55 11.83 -1.56
CA LEU A 159 -4.02 11.85 -1.57
C LEU A 159 -4.52 13.30 -1.60
N SER A 160 -5.35 13.64 -2.57
CA SER A 160 -5.83 15.01 -2.78
C SER A 160 -7.30 15.07 -3.17
N ASN A 161 -7.87 16.28 -3.14
CA ASN A 161 -9.20 16.55 -3.65
C ASN A 161 -10.31 15.73 -2.95
N PHE A 162 -11.37 15.36 -3.66
CA PHE A 162 -12.50 14.55 -3.15
C PHE A 162 -12.08 13.13 -2.68
N ASN A 163 -10.89 12.66 -3.02
CA ASN A 163 -10.37 11.37 -2.54
C ASN A 163 -10.30 11.30 -1.01
N TYR A 164 -10.17 12.43 -0.31
CA TYR A 164 -10.24 12.46 1.17
C TYR A 164 -11.57 11.95 1.71
N GLY A 165 -12.68 12.32 1.08
CA GLY A 165 -14.01 11.83 1.45
C GLY A 165 -14.17 10.33 1.17
N GLN A 166 -13.73 9.89 0.01
CA GLN A 166 -13.81 8.48 -0.39
C GLN A 166 -12.95 7.58 0.51
N ALA A 167 -11.68 7.96 0.71
CA ALA A 167 -10.76 7.24 1.59
C ALA A 167 -11.25 7.25 3.05
N GLY A 168 -11.71 8.41 3.53
CA GLY A 168 -12.26 8.56 4.88
C GLY A 168 -13.42 7.63 5.14
N LYS A 169 -14.39 7.57 4.23
CA LYS A 169 -15.54 6.64 4.31
C LYS A 169 -15.08 5.17 4.31
N ALA A 170 -14.13 4.83 3.43
CA ALA A 170 -13.68 3.45 3.28
C ALA A 170 -12.82 2.97 4.47
N LEU A 171 -12.10 3.86 5.12
CA LEU A 171 -11.12 3.56 6.16
C LEU A 171 -11.59 3.92 7.58
N GLY A 172 -12.75 4.53 7.73
CA GLY A 172 -13.35 4.85 9.02
C GLY A 172 -12.78 6.11 9.70
N PHE A 173 -12.43 7.14 8.91
CA PHE A 173 -12.05 8.46 9.45
C PHE A 173 -12.74 9.61 8.72
N ASP A 174 -12.89 10.77 9.37
CA ASP A 174 -13.48 11.95 8.74
C ASP A 174 -12.41 12.72 7.93
N GLY A 175 -12.20 12.31 6.69
CA GLY A 175 -11.21 12.91 5.80
C GLY A 175 -11.57 14.31 5.30
N LEU A 176 -12.85 14.67 5.34
CA LEU A 176 -13.29 16.01 4.87
C LEU A 176 -13.12 17.07 5.97
N ARG A 177 -13.41 16.73 7.23
CA ARG A 177 -13.21 17.67 8.35
C ARG A 177 -11.79 17.69 8.87
N ASN A 178 -11.08 16.57 8.78
CA ASN A 178 -9.72 16.41 9.31
C ASN A 178 -8.76 15.83 8.25
N PRO A 179 -8.56 16.49 7.09
CA PRO A 179 -7.66 15.99 6.05
C PRO A 179 -6.21 15.86 6.54
N GLU A 180 -5.81 16.66 7.54
CA GLU A 180 -4.48 16.67 8.14
C GLU A 180 -4.11 15.35 8.84
N ILE A 181 -5.08 14.50 9.18
CA ILE A 181 -4.81 13.19 9.77
C ILE A 181 -3.91 12.33 8.88
N VAL A 182 -3.98 12.54 7.55
CA VAL A 182 -3.16 11.79 6.58
C VAL A 182 -1.68 12.17 6.69
N SER A 183 -1.32 13.40 7.06
CA SER A 183 0.07 13.83 7.29
C SER A 183 0.49 13.80 8.76
N ASN A 184 -0.44 13.52 9.71
CA ASN A 184 -0.16 13.49 11.14
C ASN A 184 -0.21 12.08 11.76
N ASN A 185 -0.75 11.08 11.04
CA ASN A 185 -0.84 9.71 11.50
C ASN A 185 -0.29 8.76 10.43
N SER A 186 0.89 8.20 10.67
CA SER A 186 1.61 7.33 9.74
C SER A 186 0.80 6.07 9.35
N LEU A 187 0.02 5.50 10.26
CA LEU A 187 -0.85 4.35 9.96
C LEU A 187 -1.97 4.73 8.99
N VAL A 188 -2.67 5.85 9.24
CA VAL A 188 -3.71 6.37 8.33
C VAL A 188 -3.09 6.72 6.99
N SER A 189 -1.94 7.34 6.99
CA SER A 189 -1.15 7.72 5.82
C SER A 189 -0.89 6.51 4.89
N PHE A 190 -0.34 5.42 5.40
CA PHE A 190 -0.15 4.19 4.62
C PHE A 190 -1.47 3.51 4.24
N LYS A 191 -2.49 3.55 5.09
CA LYS A 191 -3.81 3.01 4.75
C LYS A 191 -4.43 3.73 3.56
N THR A 192 -4.31 5.06 3.45
CA THR A 192 -4.84 5.81 2.30
C THR A 192 -4.13 5.45 1.01
N ALA A 193 -2.80 5.27 1.04
CA ALA A 193 -2.03 4.83 -0.14
C ALA A 193 -2.41 3.41 -0.58
N LEU A 194 -2.53 2.48 0.36
CA LEU A 194 -2.97 1.12 0.08
C LEU A 194 -4.43 1.06 -0.39
N TRP A 195 -5.31 1.88 0.18
CA TRP A 195 -6.68 2.01 -0.28
C TRP A 195 -6.72 2.44 -1.75
N PHE A 196 -5.99 3.48 -2.13
CA PHE A 196 -5.92 3.95 -3.51
C PHE A 196 -5.40 2.84 -4.45
N TRP A 197 -4.33 2.15 -4.05
CA TRP A 197 -3.73 1.07 -4.82
C TRP A 197 -4.69 -0.10 -5.07
N MET A 198 -5.47 -0.46 -4.06
CA MET A 198 -6.32 -1.65 -4.06
C MET A 198 -7.73 -1.40 -4.60
N THR A 199 -8.16 -0.14 -4.72
CA THR A 199 -9.54 0.23 -5.06
C THR A 199 -9.66 0.60 -6.54
N GLU A 200 -10.70 0.09 -7.18
CA GLU A 200 -11.08 0.51 -8.53
C GLU A 200 -11.86 1.83 -8.45
N GLN A 201 -11.49 2.77 -9.30
CA GLN A 201 -12.17 4.06 -9.44
C GLN A 201 -12.61 4.21 -10.91
N LYS A 202 -13.73 3.60 -11.26
CA LYS A 202 -14.20 3.54 -12.65
C LYS A 202 -14.09 4.90 -13.36
N PRO A 203 -13.55 4.95 -14.60
CA PRO A 203 -13.17 3.80 -15.46
C PRO A 203 -11.81 3.19 -15.15
N LYS A 204 -11.05 3.68 -14.17
CA LYS A 204 -9.72 3.22 -13.77
C LYS A 204 -9.79 1.88 -13.05
N PRO A 205 -9.03 0.84 -13.47
CA PRO A 205 -8.85 -0.36 -12.66
C PRO A 205 -8.02 -0.06 -11.42
N SER A 206 -7.99 -0.98 -10.44
CA SER A 206 -7.02 -0.86 -9.34
C SER A 206 -5.61 -1.18 -9.83
N CYS A 207 -4.61 -0.46 -9.28
CA CYS A 207 -3.20 -0.74 -9.54
C CYS A 207 -2.85 -2.21 -9.19
N HIS A 208 -3.43 -2.73 -8.11
CA HIS A 208 -3.32 -4.13 -7.72
C HIS A 208 -3.69 -5.09 -8.87
N LYS A 209 -4.89 -4.94 -9.47
CA LYS A 209 -5.33 -5.84 -10.57
C LYS A 209 -4.38 -5.80 -11.75
N VAL A 210 -3.86 -4.63 -12.08
CA VAL A 210 -2.88 -4.44 -13.17
C VAL A 210 -1.60 -5.20 -12.85
N MET A 211 -0.98 -4.94 -11.69
CA MET A 211 0.33 -5.52 -11.34
C MET A 211 0.30 -7.03 -11.07
N VAL A 212 -0.83 -7.56 -10.59
CA VAL A 212 -0.96 -9.02 -10.38
C VAL A 212 -1.47 -9.76 -11.62
N GLY A 213 -1.58 -9.09 -12.77
CA GLY A 213 -1.99 -9.71 -14.04
C GLY A 213 -3.42 -10.25 -14.02
N ARG A 214 -4.32 -9.60 -13.29
CA ARG A 214 -5.76 -9.93 -13.24
C ARG A 214 -6.64 -8.92 -13.97
N TYR A 215 -6.04 -7.91 -14.55
CA TYR A 215 -6.75 -6.93 -15.37
C TYR A 215 -6.74 -7.36 -16.85
N VAL A 216 -7.92 -7.36 -17.45
CA VAL A 216 -8.12 -7.58 -18.88
C VAL A 216 -8.50 -6.24 -19.50
N ARG A 217 -7.77 -5.82 -20.54
CA ARG A 217 -8.02 -4.55 -21.23
C ARG A 217 -9.42 -4.51 -21.83
N THR A 218 -10.09 -3.40 -21.62
CA THR A 218 -11.38 -3.08 -22.25
C THR A 218 -11.19 -2.63 -23.70
N ARG A 219 -12.30 -2.45 -24.45
CA ARG A 219 -12.25 -1.84 -25.79
C ARG A 219 -11.70 -0.42 -25.73
N ASP A 220 -12.05 0.34 -24.67
CA ASP A 220 -11.57 1.71 -24.47
C ASP A 220 -10.05 1.73 -24.18
N ASP A 221 -9.54 0.75 -23.46
CA ASP A 221 -8.08 0.62 -23.24
C ASP A 221 -7.34 0.33 -24.54
N LEU A 222 -7.91 -0.50 -25.41
CA LEU A 222 -7.33 -0.77 -26.72
C LEU A 222 -7.34 0.49 -27.60
N ALA A 223 -8.44 1.20 -27.66
CA ALA A 223 -8.58 2.46 -28.41
C ALA A 223 -7.69 3.59 -27.86
N ALA A 224 -7.42 3.56 -26.56
CA ALA A 224 -6.56 4.51 -25.86
C ALA A 224 -5.08 4.06 -25.79
N ASN A 225 -4.73 2.96 -26.47
CA ASN A 225 -3.39 2.37 -26.46
C ASN A 225 -2.84 2.08 -25.06
N ARG A 226 -3.71 1.81 -24.05
CA ARG A 226 -3.29 1.48 -22.70
C ARG A 226 -2.83 0.02 -22.64
N THR A 227 -1.59 -0.19 -22.20
CA THR A 227 -0.98 -1.53 -22.09
C THR A 227 -0.80 -1.90 -20.63
N VAL A 228 -1.13 -3.16 -20.27
CA VAL A 228 -1.00 -3.65 -18.90
C VAL A 228 0.47 -3.69 -18.48
N GLY A 229 0.81 -3.00 -17.39
CA GLY A 229 2.15 -2.89 -16.86
C GLY A 229 2.30 -1.68 -15.94
N PHE A 230 3.52 -1.35 -15.57
CA PHE A 230 3.80 -0.24 -14.67
C PHE A 230 3.37 1.13 -15.25
N GLY A 231 3.49 1.32 -16.58
CA GLY A 231 3.01 2.53 -17.25
C GLY A 231 1.48 2.73 -17.09
N MET A 232 0.68 1.65 -17.10
CA MET A 232 -0.76 1.78 -16.79
C MET A 232 -0.99 2.17 -15.34
N VAL A 233 -0.15 1.74 -14.40
CA VAL A 233 -0.24 2.16 -12.99
C VAL A 233 0.04 3.66 -12.87
N THR A 234 1.06 4.17 -13.56
CA THR A 234 1.31 5.62 -13.66
C THR A 234 0.09 6.35 -14.24
N ASN A 235 -0.53 5.81 -15.29
CA ASN A 235 -1.73 6.38 -15.89
C ASN A 235 -2.94 6.41 -14.92
N ILE A 236 -3.10 5.39 -14.09
CA ILE A 236 -4.14 5.36 -13.04
C ILE A 236 -3.91 6.47 -12.01
N ILE A 237 -2.66 6.65 -11.57
CA ILE A 237 -2.30 7.60 -10.50
C ILE A 237 -2.36 9.04 -11.01
N ASN A 238 -1.61 9.36 -12.07
CA ASN A 238 -1.44 10.73 -12.54
C ASN A 238 -1.41 10.88 -14.07
N GLY A 239 -2.12 10.01 -14.79
CA GLY A 239 -2.08 9.94 -16.25
C GLY A 239 -2.44 11.24 -16.96
N GLY A 240 -3.38 12.02 -16.39
CA GLY A 240 -3.80 13.29 -16.97
C GLY A 240 -2.67 14.33 -17.12
N LEU A 241 -1.63 14.21 -16.29
CA LEU A 241 -0.48 15.12 -16.34
C LEU A 241 0.78 14.49 -16.98
N GLU A 242 0.89 13.15 -16.97
CA GLU A 242 2.16 12.47 -17.28
C GLU A 242 2.10 11.56 -18.50
N CYS A 243 0.93 11.01 -18.85
CA CYS A 243 0.81 10.05 -19.94
C CYS A 243 0.46 10.72 -21.29
N GLY A 244 0.84 10.07 -22.39
CA GLY A 244 0.69 10.64 -23.73
C GLY A 244 1.75 11.70 -24.07
N LEU A 245 2.77 11.84 -23.22
CA LEU A 245 3.88 12.78 -23.38
C LEU A 245 5.20 12.02 -23.59
N PRO A 246 5.97 12.33 -24.65
CA PRO A 246 7.25 11.66 -24.88
C PRO A 246 8.27 12.10 -23.83
N ASN A 247 9.02 11.15 -23.29
CA ASN A 247 10.14 11.39 -22.37
C ASN A 247 9.80 12.24 -21.14
N ASP A 248 8.60 12.11 -20.59
CA ASP A 248 8.21 12.83 -19.38
C ASP A 248 9.14 12.46 -18.20
N GLY A 249 9.75 13.48 -17.60
CA GLY A 249 10.73 13.28 -16.52
C GLY A 249 10.13 12.63 -15.28
N ARG A 250 8.85 12.85 -15.00
CA ARG A 250 8.12 12.25 -13.85
C ARG A 250 7.90 10.76 -14.08
N VAL A 251 7.53 10.36 -15.30
CA VAL A 251 7.41 8.95 -15.68
C VAL A 251 8.76 8.25 -15.55
N ASN A 252 9.84 8.90 -16.02
CA ASN A 252 11.19 8.34 -15.93
C ASN A 252 11.65 8.19 -14.46
N ASP A 253 11.30 9.13 -13.59
CA ASP A 253 11.61 9.05 -12.17
C ASP A 253 10.87 7.87 -11.49
N ARG A 254 9.57 7.69 -11.77
CA ARG A 254 8.80 6.53 -11.31
C ARG A 254 9.43 5.21 -11.75
N ILE A 255 9.87 5.13 -13.00
CA ILE A 255 10.55 3.94 -13.57
C ILE A 255 11.90 3.70 -12.87
N GLY A 256 12.67 4.74 -12.61
CA GLY A 256 13.94 4.64 -11.91
C GLY A 256 13.79 4.06 -10.49
N TYR A 257 12.83 4.55 -9.73
CA TYR A 257 12.47 3.94 -8.44
C TYR A 257 12.05 2.47 -8.58
N PHE A 258 11.22 2.17 -9.57
CA PHE A 258 10.74 0.80 -9.77
C PHE A 258 11.87 -0.17 -10.11
N GLN A 259 12.77 0.22 -11.00
CA GLN A 259 13.95 -0.58 -11.37
C GLN A 259 14.86 -0.82 -10.17
N ARG A 260 15.14 0.21 -9.37
CA ARG A 260 15.92 0.07 -8.15
C ARG A 260 15.27 -0.91 -7.16
N TYR A 261 13.96 -0.81 -6.93
CA TYR A 261 13.28 -1.66 -5.96
C TYR A 261 13.08 -3.08 -6.47
N ALA A 262 12.83 -3.28 -7.75
CA ALA A 262 12.79 -4.60 -8.36
C ALA A 262 14.13 -5.32 -8.21
N ASN A 263 15.25 -4.61 -8.42
CA ASN A 263 16.60 -5.13 -8.19
C ASN A 263 16.80 -5.57 -6.73
N LEU A 264 16.43 -4.75 -5.75
CA LEU A 264 16.54 -5.10 -4.32
C LEU A 264 15.69 -6.33 -3.95
N PHE A 265 14.57 -6.54 -4.63
CA PHE A 265 13.75 -7.74 -4.49
C PHE A 265 14.27 -8.95 -5.27
N GLY A 266 15.25 -8.79 -6.17
CA GLY A 266 15.71 -9.84 -7.07
C GLY A 266 14.65 -10.30 -8.06
N VAL A 267 13.88 -9.37 -8.63
CA VAL A 267 12.85 -9.64 -9.63
C VAL A 267 12.96 -8.67 -10.81
N ASP A 268 12.48 -9.10 -11.98
CA ASP A 268 12.34 -8.22 -13.14
C ASP A 268 11.13 -7.27 -12.99
N THR A 269 11.18 -6.13 -13.67
CA THR A 269 10.08 -5.15 -13.67
C THR A 269 8.88 -5.58 -14.51
N GLY A 270 9.06 -6.52 -15.42
CA GLY A 270 8.09 -6.83 -16.47
C GLY A 270 8.07 -5.78 -17.60
N PRO A 271 7.22 -5.98 -18.62
CA PRO A 271 7.09 -5.08 -19.76
C PRO A 271 6.24 -3.84 -19.46
N ASN A 272 6.22 -2.90 -20.44
CA ASN A 272 5.33 -1.73 -20.46
C ASN A 272 5.53 -0.79 -19.25
N LEU A 273 6.77 -0.32 -19.09
CA LEU A 273 7.15 0.52 -17.94
C LEU A 273 6.63 1.95 -18.07
N ASP A 274 6.57 2.50 -19.27
CA ASP A 274 6.11 3.87 -19.53
C ASP A 274 4.67 3.95 -20.04
N CYS A 275 4.14 5.17 -20.10
CA CYS A 275 2.82 5.48 -20.63
C CYS A 275 2.82 6.56 -21.70
N GLN A 276 3.97 6.81 -22.37
CA GLN A 276 4.13 7.89 -23.34
C GLN A 276 3.19 7.83 -24.53
N TYR A 277 2.68 6.65 -24.89
CA TYR A 277 1.71 6.45 -25.97
C TYR A 277 0.29 6.12 -25.50
N GLN A 278 0.07 6.14 -24.20
CA GLN A 278 -1.25 5.85 -23.62
C GLN A 278 -2.04 7.15 -23.50
N LYS A 279 -3.30 7.15 -23.94
CA LYS A 279 -4.22 8.24 -23.57
C LYS A 279 -4.57 8.13 -22.09
N PRO A 280 -4.65 9.25 -21.36
CA PRO A 280 -5.11 9.26 -19.97
C PRO A 280 -6.46 8.58 -19.79
N PHE A 281 -6.72 8.07 -18.60
CA PHE A 281 -8.08 7.74 -18.17
C PHE A 281 -8.86 9.06 -17.98
N ASN A 282 -10.07 9.10 -18.52
CA ASN A 282 -10.99 10.23 -18.35
C ASN A 282 -11.80 10.10 -17.06
#